data_752601e79fdeb8b9545dfe11b7c6065e
#
_entry.id   752601e79fdeb8b9545dfe11b7c6065e
#
_cell.length_a   1.000
_cell.length_b   1.000
_cell.length_c   1.000
_cell.angle_alpha   90.00
_cell.angle_beta   90.00
_cell.angle_gamma   90.00
#
_symmetry.space_group_name_H-M   'P 1'
#
loop_
_entity.id
_entity.type
_entity.pdbx_description
1 polymer ?
#
loop_
_entity_poly.entity_id
_entity_poly.type
_entity_poly.pdbx_seq_one_letter_code
_entity_poly.pdbx_strand_id
1 'polypeptide(L)'
;MYRNQYFKDAECFDCGHKFKTGRSAKSANCPACGAYISLEDVEINMTSTQPIKTRGNVLIRKRGRLSASSVQCRDLECHGIIEANVTCSGDATFRTTGSIIGEIHCQRFVVEKGADVAFLNSVHATDVEVQARLTGTIYSTGPVLIGSNGAINGDVTARSVSIEPGGELNGAMNIVRGKQIALSPPAVPPPVA
;
A
#
# COMPACT_ATOMS: atom_id res chain seq x y z
N MET A 1 -2.74 34.20 -7.20
CA MET A 1 -2.48 32.77 -7.47
C MET A 1 -3.19 31.90 -6.41
N TYR A 2 -4.52 31.72 -6.48
CA TYR A 2 -5.34 30.99 -5.49
C TYR A 2 -6.23 29.92 -6.11
N ARG A 3 -5.79 29.23 -7.19
CA ARG A 3 -6.65 28.31 -7.97
C ARG A 3 -6.60 26.83 -7.55
N ASN A 4 -5.76 26.41 -6.58
CA ASN A 4 -5.59 24.98 -6.26
C ASN A 4 -6.27 24.50 -4.97
N GLN A 5 -6.99 25.36 -4.24
CA GLN A 5 -7.60 24.97 -2.96
C GLN A 5 -8.95 24.25 -3.06
N TYR A 6 -9.59 24.29 -4.22
CA TYR A 6 -10.98 23.79 -4.40
C TYR A 6 -11.09 22.44 -5.10
N PHE A 7 -10.00 21.93 -5.66
CA PHE A 7 -10.01 20.69 -6.43
C PHE A 7 -8.98 19.70 -5.90
N LYS A 8 -9.30 18.42 -6.01
CA LYS A 8 -8.37 17.29 -5.81
C LYS A 8 -8.24 16.49 -7.10
N ASP A 9 -7.07 15.93 -7.34
CA ASP A 9 -6.84 15.06 -8.48
C ASP A 9 -7.41 13.67 -8.16
N ALA A 10 -8.09 13.09 -9.12
CA ALA A 10 -8.60 11.75 -9.07
C ALA A 10 -8.20 10.98 -10.33
N GLU A 11 -8.05 9.67 -10.19
CA GLU A 11 -7.71 8.77 -11.27
C GLU A 11 -8.70 7.62 -11.32
N CYS A 12 -9.17 7.29 -12.50
CA CYS A 12 -10.09 6.19 -12.69
C CYS A 12 -9.40 4.85 -12.50
N PHE A 13 -10.02 3.93 -11.77
CA PHE A 13 -9.50 2.56 -11.60
C PHE A 13 -9.58 1.74 -12.89
N ASP A 14 -10.58 2.01 -13.73
CA ASP A 14 -10.90 1.17 -14.87
C ASP A 14 -10.16 1.61 -16.15
N CYS A 15 -10.01 2.91 -16.38
CA CYS A 15 -9.38 3.43 -17.60
C CYS A 15 -8.10 4.26 -17.36
N GLY A 16 -7.69 4.47 -16.10
CA GLY A 16 -6.50 5.26 -15.75
C GLY A 16 -6.61 6.77 -16.03
N HIS A 17 -7.78 7.25 -16.48
CA HIS A 17 -7.95 8.67 -16.80
C HIS A 17 -7.83 9.53 -15.54
N LYS A 18 -6.98 10.58 -15.61
CA LYS A 18 -6.77 11.54 -14.53
C LYS A 18 -7.64 12.77 -14.76
N PHE A 19 -8.37 13.17 -13.75
CA PHE A 19 -9.26 14.33 -13.79
C PHE A 19 -9.33 15.05 -12.45
N LYS A 20 -9.90 16.24 -12.45
CA LYS A 20 -10.07 17.04 -11.22
C LYS A 20 -11.51 16.94 -10.72
N THR A 21 -11.65 16.77 -9.42
CA THR A 21 -12.95 16.75 -8.73
C THR A 21 -12.94 17.74 -7.59
N GLY A 22 -14.14 18.15 -7.14
CA GLY A 22 -14.26 19.03 -5.98
C GLY A 22 -13.62 18.43 -4.73
N ARG A 23 -12.93 19.24 -3.93
CA ARG A 23 -12.21 18.77 -2.73
C ARG A 23 -13.09 18.02 -1.73
N SER A 24 -14.35 18.43 -1.58
CA SER A 24 -15.35 17.83 -0.71
C SER A 24 -16.20 16.75 -1.40
N ALA A 25 -15.92 16.44 -2.66
CA ALA A 25 -16.68 15.40 -3.37
C ALA A 25 -16.40 14.04 -2.72
N LYS A 26 -17.49 13.31 -2.43
CA LYS A 26 -17.45 11.96 -1.88
C LYS A 26 -17.38 10.90 -2.96
N SER A 27 -17.83 11.25 -4.16
CA SER A 27 -17.76 10.41 -5.34
C SER A 27 -17.69 11.26 -6.60
N ALA A 28 -17.30 10.64 -7.70
CA ALA A 28 -17.30 11.22 -9.02
C ALA A 28 -17.50 10.13 -10.07
N ASN A 29 -18.01 10.52 -11.24
CA ASN A 29 -17.99 9.65 -12.41
C ASN A 29 -16.80 10.03 -13.29
N CYS A 30 -16.11 9.03 -13.80
CA CYS A 30 -15.01 9.25 -14.72
C CYS A 30 -15.51 9.92 -16.01
N PRO A 31 -14.97 11.07 -16.42
CA PRO A 31 -15.43 11.74 -17.64
C PRO A 31 -15.08 10.99 -18.92
N ALA A 32 -14.17 10.03 -18.88
CA ALA A 32 -13.74 9.27 -20.04
C ALA A 32 -14.55 7.96 -20.24
N CYS A 33 -14.87 7.23 -19.16
CA CYS A 33 -15.54 5.93 -19.26
C CYS A 33 -16.85 5.84 -18.48
N GLY A 34 -17.25 6.90 -17.73
CA GLY A 34 -18.49 6.92 -16.94
C GLY A 34 -18.43 6.11 -15.62
N ALA A 35 -17.34 5.41 -15.33
CA ALA A 35 -17.23 4.58 -14.15
C ALA A 35 -17.39 5.39 -12.86
N TYR A 36 -18.14 4.84 -11.90
CA TYR A 36 -18.30 5.42 -10.57
C TYR A 36 -17.03 5.23 -9.73
N ILE A 37 -16.58 6.30 -9.09
CA ILE A 37 -15.38 6.33 -8.27
C ILE A 37 -15.76 6.87 -6.89
N SER A 38 -15.62 6.06 -5.85
CA SER A 38 -15.69 6.53 -4.47
C SER A 38 -14.42 7.34 -4.14
N LEU A 39 -14.60 8.45 -3.46
CA LEU A 39 -13.55 9.37 -3.01
C LEU A 39 -13.57 9.53 -1.49
N GLU A 40 -14.41 8.75 -0.80
CA GLU A 40 -14.56 8.80 0.65
C GLU A 40 -13.41 8.06 1.34
N ASP A 41 -13.01 8.64 2.47
CA ASP A 41 -12.13 7.95 3.41
C ASP A 41 -12.94 6.87 4.13
N VAL A 42 -12.33 5.71 4.35
CA VAL A 42 -12.94 4.55 5.00
C VAL A 42 -12.23 4.28 6.31
N GLU A 43 -12.98 4.24 7.40
CA GLU A 43 -12.45 3.89 8.72
C GLU A 43 -13.05 2.56 9.20
N ILE A 44 -12.18 1.62 9.58
CA ILE A 44 -12.55 0.28 10.03
C ILE A 44 -12.23 0.15 11.53
N ASN A 45 -13.28 0.10 12.34
CA ASN A 45 -13.20 0.00 13.80
C ASN A 45 -13.54 -1.41 14.32
N MET A 46 -14.21 -2.21 13.49
CA MET A 46 -14.68 -3.57 13.78
C MET A 46 -14.33 -4.49 12.61
N THR A 47 -14.85 -5.71 12.64
CA THR A 47 -14.63 -6.66 11.55
C THR A 47 -15.43 -6.25 10.32
N SER A 48 -14.76 -6.15 9.17
CA SER A 48 -15.35 -5.91 7.86
C SER A 48 -14.87 -6.99 6.89
N THR A 49 -15.80 -7.49 6.07
CA THR A 49 -15.52 -8.54 5.07
C THR A 49 -15.76 -8.06 3.64
N GLN A 50 -16.15 -6.81 3.48
CA GLN A 50 -16.44 -6.26 2.15
C GLN A 50 -15.18 -5.74 1.47
N PRO A 51 -15.03 -5.97 0.16
CA PRO A 51 -13.96 -5.37 -0.61
C PRO A 51 -14.10 -3.84 -0.63
N ILE A 52 -12.97 -3.16 -0.55
CA ILE A 52 -12.93 -1.70 -0.53
C ILE A 52 -12.32 -1.22 -1.83
N LYS A 53 -13.03 -0.32 -2.52
CA LYS A 53 -12.55 0.35 -3.72
C LYS A 53 -12.81 1.85 -3.59
N THR A 54 -11.80 2.61 -3.15
CA THR A 54 -11.89 4.06 -2.96
C THR A 54 -10.62 4.76 -3.40
N ARG A 55 -10.72 6.00 -3.85
CA ARG A 55 -9.59 6.92 -4.05
C ARG A 55 -9.37 7.82 -2.82
N GLY A 56 -10.10 7.58 -1.74
CA GLY A 56 -9.83 8.12 -0.41
C GLY A 56 -8.79 7.29 0.33
N ASN A 57 -8.60 7.63 1.60
CA ASN A 57 -7.71 6.93 2.51
C ASN A 57 -8.45 5.81 3.25
N VAL A 58 -7.74 4.77 3.61
CA VAL A 58 -8.27 3.69 4.45
C VAL A 58 -7.52 3.66 5.76
N LEU A 59 -8.25 3.78 6.87
CA LEU A 59 -7.71 3.69 8.21
C LEU A 59 -8.28 2.46 8.92
N ILE A 60 -7.42 1.54 9.32
CA ILE A 60 -7.80 0.38 10.14
C ILE A 60 -7.35 0.63 11.56
N ARG A 61 -8.30 0.80 12.46
CA ARG A 61 -8.02 1.03 13.89
C ARG A 61 -7.53 -0.25 14.58
N LYS A 62 -6.95 -0.12 15.77
CA LYS A 62 -6.39 -1.25 16.56
C LYS A 62 -7.33 -2.44 16.77
N ARG A 63 -8.65 -2.20 16.83
CA ARG A 63 -9.67 -3.24 16.96
C ARG A 63 -10.29 -3.63 15.62
N GLY A 64 -9.92 -2.95 14.54
CA GLY A 64 -10.40 -3.21 13.20
C GLY A 64 -9.76 -4.47 12.64
N ARG A 65 -10.58 -5.28 11.98
CA ARG A 65 -10.14 -6.42 11.20
C ARG A 65 -10.79 -6.33 9.82
N LEU A 66 -9.98 -6.34 8.81
CA LEU A 66 -10.43 -6.39 7.43
C LEU A 66 -10.07 -7.74 6.84
N SER A 67 -11.10 -8.56 6.53
CA SER A 67 -10.95 -9.85 5.88
C SER A 67 -11.73 -9.84 4.57
N ALA A 68 -11.11 -9.33 3.52
CA ALA A 68 -11.73 -9.09 2.22
C ALA A 68 -10.86 -9.60 1.08
N SER A 69 -11.43 -9.75 -0.11
CA SER A 69 -10.69 -10.19 -1.29
C SER A 69 -9.67 -9.14 -1.77
N SER A 70 -10.04 -7.86 -1.72
CA SER A 70 -9.18 -6.78 -2.18
C SER A 70 -9.49 -5.44 -1.52
N VAL A 71 -8.45 -4.63 -1.40
CA VAL A 71 -8.51 -3.23 -0.96
C VAL A 71 -7.79 -2.38 -2.00
N GLN A 72 -8.51 -1.42 -2.57
CA GLN A 72 -7.94 -0.42 -3.46
C GLN A 72 -8.18 0.95 -2.85
N CYS A 73 -7.11 1.68 -2.56
CA CYS A 73 -7.18 2.99 -1.91
C CYS A 73 -6.06 3.91 -2.39
N ARG A 74 -6.10 5.16 -1.94
CA ARG A 74 -4.97 6.07 -2.13
C ARG A 74 -3.90 5.78 -1.10
N ASP A 75 -4.18 5.98 0.18
CA ASP A 75 -3.27 5.73 1.28
C ASP A 75 -3.92 4.76 2.28
N LEU A 76 -3.10 3.89 2.86
CA LEU A 76 -3.51 2.94 3.89
C LEU A 76 -2.75 3.21 5.18
N GLU A 77 -3.49 3.34 6.28
CA GLU A 77 -2.92 3.34 7.62
C GLU A 77 -3.50 2.16 8.42
N CYS A 78 -2.64 1.22 8.81
CA CYS A 78 -3.04 -0.01 9.47
C CYS A 78 -2.53 -0.09 10.90
N HIS A 79 -3.46 -0.09 11.86
CA HIS A 79 -3.21 -0.37 13.28
C HIS A 79 -3.83 -1.68 13.74
N GLY A 80 -4.64 -2.32 12.90
CA GLY A 80 -5.36 -3.56 13.17
C GLY A 80 -4.85 -4.74 12.34
N ILE A 81 -5.76 -5.59 11.92
CA ILE A 81 -5.47 -6.82 11.16
C ILE A 81 -6.00 -6.67 9.74
N ILE A 82 -5.17 -7.05 8.76
CA ILE A 82 -5.56 -7.13 7.35
C ILE A 82 -5.35 -8.56 6.83
N GLU A 83 -6.39 -9.07 6.20
CA GLU A 83 -6.40 -10.31 5.43
C GLU A 83 -7.00 -10.00 4.05
N ALA A 84 -6.24 -9.34 3.19
CA ALA A 84 -6.68 -8.91 1.87
C ALA A 84 -5.50 -8.55 0.97
N ASN A 85 -5.69 -8.64 -0.35
CA ASN A 85 -4.76 -8.04 -1.30
C ASN A 85 -4.97 -6.53 -1.33
N VAL A 86 -3.89 -5.78 -1.11
CA VAL A 86 -3.92 -4.32 -0.98
C VAL A 86 -3.22 -3.67 -2.17
N THR A 87 -3.90 -2.73 -2.80
CA THR A 87 -3.31 -1.88 -3.83
C THR A 87 -3.51 -0.41 -3.46
N CYS A 88 -2.42 0.23 -3.03
CA CYS A 88 -2.40 1.66 -2.73
C CYS A 88 -1.72 2.44 -3.86
N SER A 89 -2.31 3.54 -4.25
CA SER A 89 -1.68 4.46 -5.21
C SER A 89 -0.67 5.43 -4.57
N GLY A 90 -0.62 5.47 -3.25
CA GLY A 90 0.29 6.27 -2.43
C GLY A 90 0.94 5.43 -1.33
N ASP A 91 0.83 5.87 -0.09
CA ASP A 91 1.53 5.32 1.05
C ASP A 91 0.75 4.19 1.74
N ALA A 92 1.48 3.16 2.18
CA ALA A 92 0.97 2.11 3.05
C ALA A 92 1.78 2.09 4.35
N THR A 93 1.16 2.52 5.45
CA THR A 93 1.79 2.64 6.76
C THR A 93 1.24 1.59 7.72
N PHE A 94 2.15 0.86 8.36
CA PHE A 94 1.83 -0.20 9.30
C PHE A 94 2.34 0.12 10.70
N ARG A 95 1.43 0.15 11.67
CA ARG A 95 1.70 0.31 13.10
C ARG A 95 0.90 -0.73 13.88
N THR A 96 1.13 -1.99 13.58
CA THR A 96 0.40 -3.12 14.17
C THR A 96 1.36 -4.22 14.58
N THR A 97 0.84 -5.21 15.31
CA THR A 97 1.56 -6.44 15.65
C THR A 97 0.75 -7.64 15.17
N GLY A 98 1.42 -8.62 14.55
CA GLY A 98 0.80 -9.84 14.08
C GLY A 98 1.05 -10.13 12.60
N SER A 99 0.28 -11.08 12.07
CA SER A 99 0.42 -11.53 10.68
C SER A 99 -0.54 -10.80 9.76
N ILE A 100 -0.03 -10.41 8.59
CA ILE A 100 -0.78 -9.80 7.50
C ILE A 100 -0.81 -10.78 6.34
N ILE A 101 -2.01 -11.06 5.85
CA ILE A 101 -2.24 -12.00 4.75
C ILE A 101 -2.70 -11.22 3.52
N GLY A 102 -2.05 -11.48 2.40
CA GLY A 102 -2.33 -10.84 1.12
C GLY A 102 -1.13 -10.08 0.57
N GLU A 103 -1.10 -9.91 -0.74
CA GLU A 103 -0.07 -9.12 -1.40
C GLU A 103 -0.32 -7.64 -1.21
N ILE A 104 0.76 -6.89 -1.05
CA ILE A 104 0.71 -5.43 -0.89
C ILE A 104 1.45 -4.78 -2.05
N HIS A 105 0.74 -3.91 -2.75
CA HIS A 105 1.28 -3.06 -3.80
C HIS A 105 1.07 -1.59 -3.42
N CYS A 106 2.16 -0.83 -3.30
CA CYS A 106 2.10 0.60 -2.96
C CYS A 106 3.28 1.38 -3.56
N GLN A 107 3.23 2.70 -3.46
CA GLN A 107 4.40 3.52 -3.82
C GLN A 107 5.38 3.56 -2.68
N ARG A 108 4.95 3.96 -1.49
CA ARG A 108 5.79 4.00 -0.30
C ARG A 108 5.25 3.06 0.75
N PHE A 109 6.11 2.19 1.23
CA PHE A 109 5.80 1.23 2.28
C PHE A 109 6.54 1.61 3.55
N VAL A 110 5.80 1.82 4.65
CA VAL A 110 6.38 2.27 5.92
C VAL A 110 5.95 1.35 7.04
N VAL A 111 6.93 0.83 7.79
CA VAL A 111 6.71 0.13 9.06
C VAL A 111 7.21 1.03 10.19
N GLU A 112 6.26 1.56 10.97
CA GLU A 112 6.57 2.53 12.02
C GLU A 112 7.08 1.86 13.31
N LYS A 113 7.73 2.66 14.14
CA LYS A 113 8.26 2.23 15.44
C LYS A 113 7.20 1.55 16.30
N GLY A 114 7.58 0.43 16.92
CA GLY A 114 6.71 -0.34 17.80
C GLY A 114 5.81 -1.34 17.08
N ALA A 115 5.89 -1.44 15.75
CA ALA A 115 5.27 -2.51 15.01
C ALA A 115 6.08 -3.82 15.13
N ASP A 116 5.42 -4.96 14.97
CA ASP A 116 6.03 -6.28 14.80
C ASP A 116 5.14 -7.08 13.85
N VAL A 117 5.46 -7.02 12.57
CA VAL A 117 4.57 -7.52 11.51
C VAL A 117 5.22 -8.63 10.70
N ALA A 118 4.46 -9.68 10.45
CA ALA A 118 4.82 -10.76 9.55
C ALA A 118 3.91 -10.75 8.32
N PHE A 119 4.49 -10.50 7.15
CA PHE A 119 3.80 -10.60 5.87
C PHE A 119 3.96 -12.01 5.32
N LEU A 120 2.85 -12.71 5.16
CA LEU A 120 2.85 -14.08 4.63
C LEU A 120 2.98 -14.11 3.11
N ASN A 121 2.67 -13.00 2.46
CA ASN A 121 2.82 -12.81 1.03
C ASN A 121 3.83 -11.70 0.74
N SER A 122 4.15 -11.50 -0.53
CA SER A 122 5.13 -10.48 -0.94
C SER A 122 4.61 -9.06 -0.81
N VAL A 123 5.52 -8.16 -0.47
CA VAL A 123 5.32 -6.71 -0.47
C VAL A 123 6.02 -6.11 -1.67
N HIS A 124 5.29 -5.39 -2.49
CA HIS A 124 5.78 -4.69 -3.67
C HIS A 124 5.65 -3.18 -3.48
N ALA A 125 6.77 -2.48 -3.48
CA ALA A 125 6.78 -1.02 -3.29
C ALA A 125 7.82 -0.34 -4.17
N THR A 126 7.70 0.97 -4.34
CA THR A 126 8.76 1.78 -4.93
C THR A 126 9.80 2.12 -3.88
N ASP A 127 9.37 2.66 -2.75
CA ASP A 127 10.23 3.03 -1.63
C ASP A 127 9.80 2.27 -0.38
N VAL A 128 10.77 1.82 0.43
CA VAL A 128 10.51 1.06 1.65
C VAL A 128 11.26 1.70 2.81
N GLU A 129 10.56 1.94 3.91
CA GLU A 129 11.12 2.43 5.16
C GLU A 129 10.68 1.53 6.32
N VAL A 130 11.65 0.92 7.01
CA VAL A 130 11.38 0.00 8.13
C VAL A 130 12.04 0.52 9.40
N GLN A 131 11.21 0.93 10.36
CA GLN A 131 11.64 1.46 11.66
C GLN A 131 11.33 0.50 12.83
N ALA A 132 10.86 -0.73 12.52
CA ALA A 132 10.50 -1.74 13.51
C ALA A 132 10.75 -3.13 12.95
N ARG A 133 10.25 -4.19 13.62
CA ARG A 133 10.44 -5.56 13.16
C ARG A 133 9.48 -5.90 12.03
N LEU A 134 10.04 -6.43 10.95
CA LEU A 134 9.30 -6.95 9.81
C LEU A 134 9.81 -8.34 9.44
N THR A 135 8.89 -9.27 9.21
CA THR A 135 9.19 -10.59 8.65
C THR A 135 8.47 -10.76 7.33
N GLY A 136 9.15 -11.17 6.27
CA GLY A 136 8.54 -11.40 4.95
C GLY A 136 9.47 -11.09 3.79
N THR A 137 8.93 -11.21 2.57
CA THR A 137 9.66 -10.95 1.32
C THR A 137 9.28 -9.58 0.75
N ILE A 138 10.28 -8.76 0.47
CA ILE A 138 10.10 -7.40 -0.03
C ILE A 138 10.70 -7.26 -1.43
N TYR A 139 9.92 -6.72 -2.34
CA TYR A 139 10.34 -6.30 -3.67
C TYR A 139 10.21 -4.78 -3.80
N SER A 140 11.35 -4.08 -3.84
CA SER A 140 11.37 -2.63 -4.05
C SER A 140 11.98 -2.28 -5.40
N THR A 141 11.33 -1.40 -6.14
CA THR A 141 11.90 -0.84 -7.38
C THR A 141 12.85 0.33 -7.13
N GLY A 142 12.90 0.84 -5.91
CA GLY A 142 13.76 1.94 -5.46
C GLY A 142 14.55 1.57 -4.21
N PRO A 143 14.80 2.53 -3.32
CA PRO A 143 15.57 2.33 -2.10
C PRO A 143 14.77 1.62 -1.01
N VAL A 144 15.50 0.85 -0.18
CA VAL A 144 15.01 0.32 1.10
C VAL A 144 15.84 0.95 2.21
N LEU A 145 15.21 1.61 3.16
CA LEU A 145 15.82 2.19 4.34
C LEU A 145 15.44 1.40 5.58
N ILE A 146 16.43 0.89 6.30
CA ILE A 146 16.23 0.22 7.59
C ILE A 146 16.76 1.17 8.66
N GLY A 147 15.85 1.69 9.48
CA GLY A 147 16.18 2.60 10.57
C GLY A 147 16.88 1.91 11.73
N SER A 148 17.36 2.68 12.69
CA SER A 148 18.16 2.23 13.82
C SER A 148 17.50 1.19 14.75
N ASN A 149 16.17 1.08 14.73
CA ASN A 149 15.41 0.06 15.44
C ASN A 149 14.69 -0.91 14.47
N GLY A 150 14.97 -0.79 13.18
CA GLY A 150 14.41 -1.62 12.13
C GLY A 150 15.11 -2.97 12.05
N ALA A 151 14.33 -4.04 11.94
CA ALA A 151 14.85 -5.38 11.69
C ALA A 151 14.00 -6.05 10.61
N ILE A 152 14.64 -6.49 9.54
CA ILE A 152 13.99 -7.28 8.49
C ILE A 152 14.45 -8.72 8.59
N ASN A 153 13.50 -9.65 8.73
CA ASN A 153 13.73 -11.08 8.68
C ASN A 153 13.08 -11.63 7.39
N GLY A 154 13.89 -11.87 6.37
CA GLY A 154 13.43 -12.38 5.08
C GLY A 154 14.20 -11.78 3.91
N ASP A 155 13.71 -12.05 2.70
CA ASP A 155 14.43 -11.69 1.49
C ASP A 155 14.06 -10.30 1.01
N VAL A 156 15.05 -9.51 0.64
CA VAL A 156 14.90 -8.16 0.13
C VAL A 156 15.50 -8.06 -1.27
N THR A 157 14.69 -7.70 -2.24
CA THR A 157 15.13 -7.34 -3.58
C THR A 157 14.89 -5.85 -3.79
N ALA A 158 15.95 -5.08 -4.04
CA ALA A 158 15.85 -3.63 -4.13
C ALA A 158 16.90 -3.04 -5.08
N ARG A 159 16.74 -1.75 -5.42
CA ARG A 159 17.78 -1.00 -6.15
C ARG A 159 18.95 -0.63 -5.24
N SER A 160 18.65 -0.27 -4.01
CA SER A 160 19.64 0.01 -2.97
C SER A 160 19.06 -0.31 -1.60
N VAL A 161 19.91 -0.69 -0.67
CA VAL A 161 19.55 -0.90 0.73
C VAL A 161 20.47 -0.06 1.59
N SER A 162 19.88 0.75 2.46
CA SER A 162 20.60 1.55 3.46
C SER A 162 20.18 1.09 4.84
N ILE A 163 21.15 0.77 5.69
CA ILE A 163 20.92 0.31 7.06
C ILE A 163 21.57 1.32 7.99
N GLU A 164 20.75 1.94 8.85
CA GLU A 164 21.27 2.84 9.90
C GLU A 164 21.97 2.05 11.01
N PRO A 165 22.89 2.68 11.76
CA PRO A 165 23.50 2.04 12.92
C PRO A 165 22.46 1.49 13.91
N GLY A 166 22.48 0.19 14.16
CA GLY A 166 21.50 -0.51 14.98
C GLY A 166 20.38 -1.22 14.20
N GLY A 167 20.26 -0.95 12.90
CA GLY A 167 19.36 -1.70 12.04
C GLY A 167 19.89 -3.07 11.67
N GLU A 168 19.00 -4.03 11.43
CA GLU A 168 19.36 -5.43 11.12
C GLU A 168 18.64 -5.92 9.85
N LEU A 169 19.35 -6.72 9.07
CA LEU A 169 18.78 -7.48 7.95
C LEU A 169 19.24 -8.94 8.06
N ASN A 170 18.29 -9.83 8.29
CA ASN A 170 18.49 -11.26 8.40
C ASN A 170 17.79 -11.97 7.23
N GLY A 171 18.53 -12.35 6.20
CA GLY A 171 18.00 -12.98 4.99
C GLY A 171 18.82 -12.64 3.76
N ALA A 172 18.33 -13.02 2.59
CA ALA A 172 19.00 -12.73 1.35
C ALA A 172 18.75 -11.28 0.89
N MET A 173 19.81 -10.61 0.46
CA MET A 173 19.74 -9.28 -0.15
C MET A 173 20.13 -9.37 -1.62
N ASN A 174 19.22 -8.99 -2.48
CA ASN A 174 19.43 -8.95 -3.92
C ASN A 174 19.35 -7.50 -4.44
N ILE A 175 20.47 -6.97 -4.91
CA ILE A 175 20.54 -5.62 -5.47
C ILE A 175 20.43 -5.69 -6.99
N VAL A 176 19.31 -5.17 -7.53
CA VAL A 176 19.04 -5.15 -8.97
C VAL A 176 19.47 -3.82 -9.56
N ARG A 177 20.57 -3.83 -10.33
CA ARG A 177 21.05 -2.68 -11.10
C ARG A 177 20.49 -2.74 -12.50
N GLY A 178 19.39 -2.03 -12.75
CA GLY A 178 18.84 -1.94 -14.12
C GLY A 178 17.31 -1.95 -14.18
N LYS A 179 16.78 -1.68 -15.34
CA LYS A 179 15.41 -1.32 -15.70
C LYS A 179 14.34 -2.42 -15.60
N GLN A 180 14.60 -3.54 -14.91
CA GLN A 180 13.73 -4.72 -14.90
C GLN A 180 13.39 -5.22 -13.50
N ILE A 181 12.64 -4.42 -12.76
CA ILE A 181 11.66 -5.00 -11.85
C ILE A 181 10.31 -4.68 -12.49
N ALA A 182 9.87 -5.56 -13.38
CA ALA A 182 8.52 -5.49 -13.91
C ALA A 182 7.58 -5.88 -12.76
N LEU A 183 6.93 -4.92 -12.16
CA LEU A 183 5.72 -5.16 -11.40
C LEU A 183 4.70 -5.66 -12.44
N SER A 184 4.51 -6.96 -12.52
CA SER A 184 3.44 -7.51 -13.36
C SER A 184 2.12 -6.97 -12.82
N PRO A 185 1.35 -6.22 -13.62
CA PRO A 185 0.02 -5.83 -13.19
C PRO A 185 -0.80 -7.11 -12.91
N PRO A 186 -1.68 -7.10 -11.91
CA PRO A 186 -2.56 -8.24 -11.67
C PRO A 186 -3.30 -8.57 -12.96
N ALA A 187 -3.27 -9.85 -13.35
CA ALA A 187 -3.95 -10.34 -14.54
C ALA A 187 -5.43 -9.98 -14.46
N VAL A 188 -5.89 -9.15 -15.39
CA VAL A 188 -7.31 -8.87 -15.56
C VAL A 188 -7.95 -10.18 -16.05
N PRO A 189 -8.92 -10.75 -15.34
CA PRO A 189 -9.63 -11.93 -15.82
C PRO A 189 -10.33 -11.59 -17.13
N PRO A 190 -10.35 -12.51 -18.12
CA PRO A 190 -11.03 -12.28 -19.38
C PRO A 190 -12.53 -12.07 -19.16
N PRO A 191 -13.20 -11.25 -19.97
CA PRO A 191 -14.64 -11.07 -19.89
C PRO A 191 -15.34 -12.42 -20.11
N VAL A 192 -16.22 -12.76 -19.18
CA VAL A 192 -17.09 -13.93 -19.30
C VAL A 192 -18.08 -13.65 -20.43
N ALA A 193 -18.07 -14.51 -21.44
CA ALA A 193 -19.00 -14.45 -22.57
C ALA A 193 -20.40 -14.88 -22.13
#